data_ad287e8cb50ed200d1a2fd336492d051
#
_entry.id   ad287e8cb50ed200d1a2fd336492d051
#
_cell.length_a   1.000
_cell.length_b   1.000
_cell.length_c   1.000
_cell.angle_alpha   90.00
_cell.angle_beta   90.00
_cell.angle_gamma   90.00
#
_symmetry.space_group_name_H-M   'P 1'
#
loop_
_entity.id
_entity.type
_entity.pdbx_description
1 polymer ?
#
loop_
_entity_poly.entity_id
_entity_poly.type
_entity_poly.pdbx_seq_one_letter_code
_entity_poly.pdbx_strand_id
1 'polypeptide(L)'
;MKTLLAALALLFFAAAPLWAQDTPPAQPGQNDLTIETAAGKRFHFTVELALTPEQQERGLMFRKSMAPDAGMLFVFERAEQQVFWMKNTLIPLDMIFIRADGTIANIVEKAPPQTLDPRSSEGPAKAVLELNGGIARFLDIKPGDRVIHPLIEAAATAN
;
A
#
# COMPACT_ATOMS: atom_id res chain seq x y z
N MET A 1 -32.31 22.50 -60.79
CA MET A 1 -31.65 23.10 -59.66
C MET A 1 -31.61 22.03 -58.57
N LYS A 2 -30.45 21.42 -58.34
CA LYS A 2 -30.23 20.35 -57.31
C LYS A 2 -29.40 20.95 -56.19
N THR A 3 -30.02 21.15 -55.03
CA THR A 3 -29.36 21.63 -53.82
C THR A 3 -28.67 20.42 -53.08
N LEU A 4 -27.35 20.43 -53.00
CA LEU A 4 -26.58 19.52 -52.16
C LEU A 4 -26.60 20.04 -50.71
N LEU A 5 -27.16 19.26 -49.79
CA LEU A 5 -26.97 19.45 -48.36
C LEU A 5 -25.67 18.71 -47.95
N ALA A 6 -24.66 19.47 -47.54
CA ALA A 6 -23.45 18.93 -46.89
C ALA A 6 -23.73 18.73 -45.41
N ALA A 7 -23.72 17.48 -44.95
CA ALA A 7 -23.79 17.13 -43.52
C ALA A 7 -22.38 17.24 -42.90
N LEU A 8 -22.21 18.22 -42.01
CA LEU A 8 -20.98 18.39 -41.22
C LEU A 8 -21.03 17.46 -40.01
N ALA A 9 -20.28 16.34 -40.04
CA ALA A 9 -20.12 15.46 -38.90
C ALA A 9 -19.10 16.05 -37.91
N LEU A 10 -19.58 16.55 -36.79
CA LEU A 10 -18.73 16.95 -35.65
C LEU A 10 -18.22 15.71 -34.92
N LEU A 11 -16.96 15.39 -35.12
CA LEU A 11 -16.24 14.40 -34.32
C LEU A 11 -15.92 14.98 -32.92
N PHE A 12 -16.68 14.57 -31.91
CA PHE A 12 -16.33 14.82 -30.50
C PHE A 12 -15.18 13.90 -30.12
N PHE A 13 -13.95 14.43 -30.09
CA PHE A 13 -12.84 13.80 -29.43
C PHE A 13 -13.04 13.97 -27.90
N ALA A 14 -13.50 12.91 -27.23
CA ALA A 14 -13.48 12.85 -25.78
C ALA A 14 -12.02 12.74 -25.34
N ALA A 15 -11.44 13.84 -24.86
CA ALA A 15 -10.14 13.83 -24.20
C ALA A 15 -10.29 13.05 -22.88
N ALA A 16 -9.68 11.88 -22.78
CA ALA A 16 -9.56 11.15 -21.55
C ALA A 16 -8.72 11.99 -20.55
N PRO A 17 -9.09 12.04 -19.27
CA PRO A 17 -8.36 12.83 -18.29
C PRO A 17 -6.93 12.30 -18.12
N LEU A 18 -5.95 13.19 -18.19
CA LEU A 18 -4.50 12.92 -18.17
C LEU A 18 -3.94 12.32 -16.85
N TRP A 19 -4.78 12.16 -15.84
CA TRP A 19 -4.36 11.67 -14.50
C TRP A 19 -4.40 10.15 -14.32
N ALA A 20 -4.64 9.38 -15.38
CA ALA A 20 -4.76 7.91 -15.32
C ALA A 20 -3.47 7.14 -15.68
N GLN A 21 -2.29 7.78 -15.84
CA GLN A 21 -1.14 7.13 -16.48
C GLN A 21 0.22 7.27 -15.80
N ASP A 22 0.31 7.54 -14.50
CA ASP A 22 1.62 7.62 -13.84
C ASP A 22 1.90 6.56 -12.77
N THR A 23 1.40 5.33 -12.97
CA THR A 23 1.97 4.19 -12.24
C THR A 23 2.90 3.46 -13.21
N PRO A 24 4.24 3.50 -13.01
CA PRO A 24 5.13 2.66 -13.79
C PRO A 24 4.67 1.21 -13.69
N PRO A 25 4.72 0.41 -14.77
CA PRO A 25 4.37 -1.00 -14.69
C PRO A 25 5.24 -1.65 -13.62
N ALA A 26 4.60 -2.32 -12.65
CA ALA A 26 5.30 -3.04 -11.59
C ALA A 26 6.24 -4.07 -12.26
N GLN A 27 7.50 -4.06 -11.86
CA GLN A 27 8.46 -5.04 -12.33
C GLN A 27 8.07 -6.42 -11.75
N PRO A 28 8.26 -7.53 -12.49
CA PRO A 28 7.99 -8.87 -11.98
C PRO A 28 8.66 -9.09 -10.62
N GLY A 29 7.89 -9.49 -9.60
CA GLY A 29 8.36 -9.71 -8.23
C GLY A 29 8.32 -8.49 -7.30
N GLN A 30 8.08 -7.28 -7.78
CA GLN A 30 7.96 -6.10 -6.90
C GLN A 30 6.66 -6.06 -6.08
N ASN A 31 5.66 -6.82 -6.47
CA ASN A 31 4.39 -6.89 -5.74
C ASN A 31 4.31 -8.07 -4.77
N ASP A 32 5.33 -8.95 -4.77
CA ASP A 32 5.36 -10.12 -3.92
C ASP A 32 6.07 -9.80 -2.60
N LEU A 33 5.39 -9.99 -1.49
CA LEU A 33 5.90 -9.77 -0.15
C LEU A 33 5.76 -11.05 0.68
N THR A 34 6.76 -11.38 1.48
CA THR A 34 6.70 -12.50 2.40
C THR A 34 6.88 -12.00 3.84
N ILE A 35 6.05 -12.49 4.75
CA ILE A 35 6.28 -12.35 6.19
C ILE A 35 6.77 -13.70 6.71
N GLU A 36 7.95 -13.71 7.34
CA GLU A 36 8.52 -14.86 8.03
C GLU A 36 8.43 -14.65 9.54
N THR A 37 7.74 -15.56 10.22
CA THR A 37 7.60 -15.51 11.67
C THR A 37 8.82 -16.11 12.37
N ALA A 38 9.03 -15.74 13.63
CA ALA A 38 10.07 -16.34 14.47
C ALA A 38 9.97 -17.88 14.59
N ALA A 39 8.77 -18.45 14.35
CA ALA A 39 8.54 -19.89 14.28
C ALA A 39 8.86 -20.52 12.90
N GLY A 40 9.39 -19.72 11.95
CA GLY A 40 9.74 -20.18 10.60
C GLY A 40 8.54 -20.36 9.64
N LYS A 41 7.35 -19.92 10.02
CA LYS A 41 6.21 -19.90 9.10
C LYS A 41 6.38 -18.78 8.11
N ARG A 42 5.97 -19.00 6.85
CA ARG A 42 6.01 -18.01 5.77
C ARG A 42 4.62 -17.75 5.22
N PHE A 43 4.26 -16.47 5.10
CA PHE A 43 3.00 -16.02 4.54
C PHE A 43 3.30 -15.08 3.36
N HIS A 44 2.63 -15.34 2.23
CA HIS A 44 2.82 -14.57 0.99
C HIS A 44 1.65 -13.62 0.80
N PHE A 45 1.96 -12.39 0.40
CA PHE A 45 1.00 -11.34 0.09
C PHE A 45 1.33 -10.70 -1.24
N THR A 46 0.30 -10.31 -1.98
CA THR A 46 0.44 -9.47 -3.16
C THR A 46 0.14 -8.03 -2.76
N VAL A 47 1.13 -7.15 -2.87
CA VAL A 47 1.02 -5.77 -2.39
C VAL A 47 1.01 -4.77 -3.54
N GLU A 48 0.19 -3.74 -3.41
CA GLU A 48 0.34 -2.50 -4.16
C GLU A 48 1.44 -1.67 -3.49
N LEU A 49 2.19 -0.90 -4.28
CA LEU A 49 3.27 -0.06 -3.76
C LEU A 49 2.84 1.40 -3.68
N ALA A 50 3.07 2.04 -2.54
CA ALA A 50 2.92 3.47 -2.33
C ALA A 50 4.31 4.09 -2.11
N LEU A 51 4.90 4.60 -3.19
CA LEU A 51 6.28 5.09 -3.22
C LEU A 51 6.39 6.61 -3.33
N THR A 52 5.34 7.28 -3.86
CA THR A 52 5.31 8.75 -3.95
C THR A 52 4.45 9.35 -2.84
N PRO A 53 4.69 10.63 -2.47
CA PRO A 53 3.87 11.31 -1.48
C PRO A 53 2.37 11.24 -1.79
N GLU A 54 1.97 11.39 -3.05
CA GLU A 54 0.57 11.34 -3.48
C GLU A 54 -0.03 9.93 -3.31
N GLN A 55 0.75 8.88 -3.62
CA GLN A 55 0.34 7.49 -3.40
C GLN A 55 0.21 7.18 -1.91
N GLN A 56 1.16 7.67 -1.10
CA GLN A 56 1.16 7.49 0.36
C GLN A 56 0.01 8.24 1.02
N GLU A 57 -0.31 9.47 0.58
CA GLU A 57 -1.46 10.22 1.08
C GLU A 57 -2.78 9.51 0.75
N ARG A 58 -2.91 8.99 -0.48
CA ARG A 58 -4.11 8.28 -0.91
C ARG A 58 -4.27 6.93 -0.23
N GLY A 59 -3.21 6.13 -0.15
CA GLY A 59 -3.25 4.78 0.41
C GLY A 59 -4.44 3.96 -0.08
N LEU A 60 -5.11 3.27 0.84
CA LEU A 60 -6.30 2.43 0.58
C LEU A 60 -7.63 3.21 0.70
N MET A 61 -7.62 4.54 0.62
CA MET A 61 -8.84 5.35 0.65
C MET A 61 -9.85 4.90 -0.41
N PHE A 62 -11.15 4.96 -0.04
CA PHE A 62 -12.30 4.63 -0.89
C PHE A 62 -12.38 3.18 -1.36
N ARG A 63 -11.46 2.30 -0.92
CA ARG A 63 -11.49 0.87 -1.25
C ARG A 63 -12.59 0.18 -0.45
N LYS A 64 -13.48 -0.53 -1.14
CA LYS A 64 -14.64 -1.20 -0.54
C LYS A 64 -14.32 -2.61 -0.03
N SER A 65 -13.33 -3.25 -0.62
CA SER A 65 -12.87 -4.60 -0.24
C SER A 65 -11.46 -4.84 -0.77
N MET A 66 -10.77 -5.80 -0.20
CA MET A 66 -9.44 -6.25 -0.62
C MET A 66 -9.39 -7.78 -0.47
N ALA A 67 -8.68 -8.48 -1.37
CA ALA A 67 -8.48 -9.92 -1.27
C ALA A 67 -7.76 -10.27 0.04
N PRO A 68 -7.98 -11.46 0.63
CA PRO A 68 -7.38 -11.82 1.93
C PRO A 68 -5.85 -11.78 1.97
N ASP A 69 -5.21 -12.08 0.84
CA ASP A 69 -3.76 -12.10 0.62
C ASP A 69 -3.22 -10.82 -0.03
N ALA A 70 -4.06 -9.79 -0.20
CA ALA A 70 -3.66 -8.51 -0.74
C ALA A 70 -3.35 -7.49 0.36
N GLY A 71 -2.52 -6.50 0.01
CA GLY A 71 -2.17 -5.38 0.88
C GLY A 71 -1.62 -4.19 0.13
N MET A 72 -1.14 -3.19 0.88
CA MET A 72 -0.38 -2.06 0.34
C MET A 72 0.88 -1.86 1.16
N LEU A 73 2.01 -1.74 0.47
CA LEU A 73 3.32 -1.47 1.07
C LEU A 73 3.71 -0.03 0.79
N PHE A 74 3.82 0.75 1.85
CA PHE A 74 4.35 2.11 1.85
C PHE A 74 5.84 2.03 2.13
N VAL A 75 6.68 2.60 1.26
CA VAL A 75 8.13 2.66 1.47
C VAL A 75 8.57 4.10 1.49
N PHE A 76 9.23 4.52 2.58
CA PHE A 76 9.66 5.88 2.79
C PHE A 76 11.13 6.06 2.40
N GLU A 77 11.51 7.26 2.00
CA GLU A 77 12.88 7.59 1.65
C GLU A 77 13.84 7.42 2.83
N ARG A 78 13.37 7.77 4.05
CA ARG A 78 14.12 7.64 5.30
C ARG A 78 13.31 6.87 6.34
N ALA A 79 14.02 6.20 7.25
CA ALA A 79 13.40 5.59 8.41
C ALA A 79 13.16 6.67 9.46
N GLU A 80 11.89 7.01 9.68
CA GLU A 80 11.44 8.02 10.64
C GLU A 80 10.21 7.50 11.38
N GLN A 81 9.78 8.20 12.42
CA GLN A 81 8.51 7.85 13.06
C GLN A 81 7.37 8.10 12.09
N GLN A 82 6.65 7.03 11.73
CA GLN A 82 5.51 7.10 10.83
C GLN A 82 4.21 7.25 11.61
N VAL A 83 3.30 8.05 11.08
CA VAL A 83 1.97 8.28 11.67
C VAL A 83 0.92 8.10 10.59
N PHE A 84 -0.04 7.21 10.85
CA PHE A 84 -1.13 6.86 9.94
C PHE A 84 -2.49 7.18 10.56
N TRP A 85 -3.49 7.33 9.70
CA TRP A 85 -4.90 7.49 10.05
C TRP A 85 -5.78 6.66 9.14
N MET A 86 -7.07 6.55 9.44
CA MET A 86 -8.05 5.82 8.62
C MET A 86 -9.01 6.76 7.87
N LYS A 87 -8.57 8.02 7.58
CA LYS A 87 -9.36 8.99 6.83
C LYS A 87 -9.78 8.39 5.49
N ASN A 88 -11.07 8.48 5.15
CA ASN A 88 -11.64 7.95 3.90
C ASN A 88 -11.38 6.45 3.64
N THR A 89 -10.85 5.70 4.58
CA THR A 89 -10.61 4.26 4.47
C THR A 89 -11.85 3.51 4.94
N LEU A 90 -12.45 2.72 4.07
CA LEU A 90 -13.79 2.12 4.28
C LEU A 90 -13.73 0.73 4.90
N ILE A 91 -12.58 0.07 4.90
CA ILE A 91 -12.35 -1.26 5.43
C ILE A 91 -11.43 -1.20 6.66
N PRO A 92 -11.61 -2.07 7.67
CA PRO A 92 -10.67 -2.15 8.78
C PRO A 92 -9.32 -2.68 8.29
N LEU A 93 -8.22 -2.13 8.82
CA LEU A 93 -6.86 -2.50 8.41
C LEU A 93 -6.01 -2.90 9.62
N ASP A 94 -5.08 -3.84 9.40
CA ASP A 94 -3.91 -4.03 10.24
C ASP A 94 -2.77 -3.19 9.65
N MET A 95 -2.14 -2.34 10.48
CA MET A 95 -0.98 -1.52 10.11
C MET A 95 0.28 -2.11 10.74
N ILE A 96 1.16 -2.65 9.92
CA ILE A 96 2.40 -3.30 10.33
C ILE A 96 3.56 -2.34 10.05
N PHE A 97 4.18 -1.80 11.10
CA PHE A 97 5.30 -0.88 11.01
C PHE A 97 6.61 -1.66 10.95
N ILE A 98 7.46 -1.36 9.94
CA ILE A 98 8.62 -2.17 9.57
C ILE A 98 9.87 -1.30 9.64
N ARG A 99 10.89 -1.77 10.38
CA ARG A 99 12.20 -1.14 10.49
C ARG A 99 13.00 -1.29 9.18
N ALA A 100 14.11 -0.56 9.07
CA ALA A 100 14.99 -0.62 7.90
C ALA A 100 15.62 -1.99 7.68
N ASP A 101 15.77 -2.80 8.72
CA ASP A 101 16.30 -4.17 8.64
C ASP A 101 15.24 -5.23 8.28
N GLY A 102 14.00 -4.79 8.04
CA GLY A 102 12.86 -5.64 7.72
C GLY A 102 12.13 -6.23 8.93
N THR A 103 12.57 -5.97 10.17
CA THR A 103 11.86 -6.44 11.34
C THR A 103 10.59 -5.63 11.62
N ILE A 104 9.52 -6.29 12.06
CA ILE A 104 8.30 -5.64 12.50
C ILE A 104 8.55 -4.92 13.83
N ALA A 105 8.31 -3.61 13.84
CA ALA A 105 8.44 -2.79 15.04
C ALA A 105 7.24 -2.97 15.96
N ASN A 106 6.05 -2.70 15.44
CA ASN A 106 4.76 -2.85 16.09
C ASN A 106 3.65 -3.05 15.08
N ILE A 107 2.50 -3.48 15.56
CA ILE A 107 1.30 -3.71 14.75
C ILE A 107 0.12 -3.00 15.42
N VAL A 108 -0.63 -2.23 14.65
CA VAL A 108 -1.95 -1.73 15.04
C VAL A 108 -3.00 -2.63 14.38
N GLU A 109 -3.62 -3.49 15.17
CA GLU A 109 -4.61 -4.44 14.68
C GLU A 109 -6.00 -3.82 14.54
N LYS A 110 -6.71 -4.17 13.47
CA LYS A 110 -8.12 -3.81 13.22
C LYS A 110 -8.40 -2.32 13.43
N ALA A 111 -7.53 -1.45 12.91
CA ALA A 111 -7.78 -0.01 12.91
C ALA A 111 -9.18 0.26 12.34
N PRO A 112 -10.10 0.91 13.13
CA PRO A 112 -11.47 1.11 12.69
C PRO A 112 -11.55 2.07 11.50
N PRO A 113 -12.43 1.79 10.51
CA PRO A 113 -12.60 2.64 9.34
C PRO A 113 -12.97 4.09 9.70
N GLN A 114 -12.57 5.02 8.83
CA GLN A 114 -12.99 6.43 8.85
C GLN A 114 -12.65 7.21 10.13
N THR A 115 -11.66 6.74 10.92
CA THR A 115 -11.19 7.45 12.11
C THR A 115 -9.96 8.29 11.80
N LEU A 116 -9.80 9.39 12.56
CA LEU A 116 -8.68 10.32 12.44
C LEU A 116 -7.65 10.16 13.55
N ASP A 117 -7.85 9.22 14.45
CA ASP A 117 -6.92 8.96 15.55
C ASP A 117 -5.55 8.57 14.97
N PRO A 118 -4.47 9.18 15.44
CA PRO A 118 -3.13 8.86 14.95
C PRO A 118 -2.69 7.47 15.42
N ARG A 119 -2.08 6.73 14.51
CA ARG A 119 -1.47 5.42 14.75
C ARG A 119 -0.01 5.51 14.36
N SER A 120 0.85 5.36 15.35
CA SER A 120 2.29 5.64 15.19
C SER A 120 3.12 4.37 15.23
N SER A 121 4.25 4.41 14.54
CA SER A 121 5.32 3.42 14.73
C SER A 121 5.97 3.57 16.11
N GLU A 122 6.41 2.46 16.69
CA GLU A 122 7.30 2.43 17.84
C GLU A 122 8.75 2.61 17.39
N GLY A 123 9.14 3.88 17.26
CA GLY A 123 10.44 4.30 16.72
C GLY A 123 10.46 4.41 15.19
N PRO A 124 11.66 4.55 14.60
CA PRO A 124 11.81 4.74 13.16
C PRO A 124 11.32 3.52 12.37
N ALA A 125 10.42 3.76 11.40
CA ALA A 125 9.96 2.76 10.43
C ALA A 125 10.35 3.18 9.01
N LYS A 126 10.90 2.25 8.24
CA LYS A 126 11.27 2.42 6.83
C LYS A 126 10.11 2.13 5.90
N ALA A 127 9.20 1.27 6.35
CA ALA A 127 8.02 0.90 5.59
C ALA A 127 6.81 0.66 6.52
N VAL A 128 5.62 0.71 5.93
CA VAL A 128 4.37 0.28 6.58
C VAL A 128 3.64 -0.65 5.62
N LEU A 129 3.16 -1.78 6.12
CA LEU A 129 2.33 -2.71 5.38
C LEU A 129 0.91 -2.66 5.93
N GLU A 130 -0.05 -2.31 5.08
CA GLU A 130 -1.46 -2.39 5.39
C GLU A 130 -2.06 -3.67 4.83
N LEU A 131 -2.71 -4.46 5.69
CA LEU A 131 -3.44 -5.70 5.38
C LEU A 131 -4.90 -5.57 5.83
N ASN A 132 -5.77 -6.51 5.40
CA ASN A 132 -7.10 -6.62 5.96
C ASN A 132 -7.07 -6.76 7.50
N GLY A 133 -7.96 -6.04 8.18
CA GLY A 133 -7.98 -5.99 9.64
C GLY A 133 -8.23 -7.35 10.30
N GLY A 134 -7.30 -7.79 11.12
CA GLY A 134 -7.31 -9.05 11.87
C GLY A 134 -6.48 -10.17 11.24
N ILE A 135 -5.88 -9.95 10.07
CA ILE A 135 -4.99 -10.93 9.40
C ILE A 135 -3.73 -11.18 10.23
N ALA A 136 -3.13 -10.15 10.79
CA ALA A 136 -1.94 -10.29 11.63
C ALA A 136 -2.20 -11.25 12.81
N ARG A 137 -3.30 -11.05 13.53
CA ARG A 137 -3.71 -11.94 14.63
C ARG A 137 -4.05 -13.34 14.15
N PHE A 138 -4.78 -13.48 13.05
CA PHE A 138 -5.20 -14.78 12.50
C PHE A 138 -4.00 -15.65 12.10
N LEU A 139 -2.94 -15.02 11.55
CA LEU A 139 -1.71 -15.70 11.12
C LEU A 139 -0.64 -15.76 12.22
N ASP A 140 -0.91 -15.22 13.41
CA ASP A 140 0.03 -15.12 14.55
C ASP A 140 1.31 -14.34 14.21
N ILE A 141 1.17 -13.29 13.36
CA ILE A 141 2.25 -12.35 13.04
C ILE A 141 2.43 -11.38 14.20
N LYS A 142 3.69 -11.13 14.60
CA LYS A 142 4.05 -10.37 15.82
C LYS A 142 5.18 -9.39 15.58
N PRO A 143 5.33 -8.38 16.44
CA PRO A 143 6.57 -7.61 16.51
C PRO A 143 7.80 -8.55 16.67
N GLY A 144 8.85 -8.25 15.91
CA GLY A 144 10.05 -9.08 15.80
C GLY A 144 10.05 -10.07 14.62
N ASP A 145 8.90 -10.41 14.04
CA ASP A 145 8.84 -11.14 12.77
C ASP A 145 9.43 -10.32 11.62
N ARG A 146 9.77 -10.98 10.52
CA ARG A 146 10.50 -10.35 9.41
C ARG A 146 9.63 -10.21 8.16
N VAL A 147 9.64 -9.02 7.58
CA VAL A 147 9.07 -8.73 6.27
C VAL A 147 10.20 -8.77 5.24
N ILE A 148 10.01 -9.57 4.19
CA ILE A 148 10.96 -9.79 3.10
C ILE A 148 10.35 -9.18 1.83
N HIS A 149 11.02 -8.14 1.31
CA HIS A 149 10.62 -7.47 0.08
C HIS A 149 11.82 -6.74 -0.51
N PRO A 150 12.04 -6.74 -1.84
CA PRO A 150 13.24 -6.15 -2.47
C PRO A 150 13.51 -4.69 -2.08
N LEU A 151 12.47 -3.86 -1.93
CA LEU A 151 12.61 -2.45 -1.55
C LEU A 151 13.02 -2.25 -0.08
N ILE A 152 12.75 -3.22 0.79
CA ILE A 152 13.19 -3.18 2.20
C ILE A 152 14.63 -3.70 2.29
N GLU A 153 14.95 -4.79 1.60
CA GLU A 153 16.30 -5.38 1.60
C GLU A 153 17.35 -4.46 0.98
N ALA A 154 17.01 -3.76 -0.11
CA ALA A 154 17.88 -2.76 -0.72
C ALA A 154 18.21 -1.61 0.24
N ALA A 155 17.28 -1.24 1.12
CA ALA A 155 17.50 -0.20 2.11
C ALA A 155 18.41 -0.66 3.26
N ALA A 156 18.39 -1.94 3.61
CA ALA A 156 19.25 -2.51 4.65
C ALA A 156 20.73 -2.59 4.22
N THR A 157 21.00 -2.70 2.91
CA THR A 157 22.36 -2.78 2.34
C THR A 157 22.97 -1.42 2.02
N ALA A 158 22.21 -0.34 2.07
CA ALA A 158 22.66 1.01 1.70
C ALA A 158 23.17 1.86 2.88
N ASN A 159 23.25 1.29 4.11
CA ASN A 159 23.73 1.96 5.34
C ASN A 159 25.14 1.56 5.72
#